data_63742dfc15133ddb850ea15568930a46
#
_entry.id   63742dfc15133ddb850ea15568930a46
#
_cell.length_a   1.000
_cell.length_b   1.000
_cell.length_c   1.000
_cell.angle_alpha   90.00
_cell.angle_beta   90.00
_cell.angle_gamma   90.00
#
_symmetry.space_group_name_H-M   'P 1'
#
loop_
_entity.id
_entity.type
_entity.pdbx_description
1 polymer ?
#
loop_
_entity_poly.entity_id
_entity_poly.type
_entity_poly.pdbx_seq_one_letter_code
_entity_poly.pdbx_strand_id
1 'polypeptide(L)'
;MTEYVDAVLIALPHHLHYPCGMFFAKNKKHVLMEKPLCNSEEECIKLIETCEEECVTLMCAYPVRFWEGVVKLKEELDSGKYGDIMQMSIWTEQLTGEKWPLDEHPNWGATARLGGGQFFSHGCHYVDILLWFLGNPVKGTHFGTKVGTPWMMREGTSIASFAFESGALGYHGATWGARGSSLGTTFQVHTEQGMLEYVHKEGEVRLYNAKVAHVPGEIEHLSDYKVLWKRNGERSKQTQFEIAHFADCVRNNKLPITNGRAALQSLRVIWRMYDAEKTNTVADLSGLGLDQI
;
A
#
# COMPACT_ATOMS: atom_id res chain seq x y z
N MET A 1 -19.69 -16.59 -22.55
CA MET A 1 -19.62 -15.20 -22.02
C MET A 1 -18.19 -14.61 -22.08
N THR A 2 -17.14 -15.42 -21.98
CA THR A 2 -15.74 -14.94 -22.09
C THR A 2 -15.33 -14.51 -23.51
N GLU A 3 -16.06 -14.89 -24.54
CA GLU A 3 -15.75 -14.56 -25.95
C GLU A 3 -15.92 -13.08 -26.29
N TYR A 4 -16.67 -12.32 -25.48
CA TYR A 4 -17.03 -10.93 -25.75
C TYR A 4 -16.21 -9.89 -24.96
N VAL A 5 -15.24 -10.33 -24.16
CA VAL A 5 -14.41 -9.45 -23.35
C VAL A 5 -12.93 -9.80 -23.50
N ASP A 6 -12.07 -8.79 -23.50
CA ASP A 6 -10.61 -8.96 -23.58
C ASP A 6 -9.97 -8.92 -22.20
N ALA A 7 -10.58 -8.19 -21.27
CA ALA A 7 -10.08 -7.96 -19.92
C ALA A 7 -11.22 -7.96 -18.90
N VAL A 8 -10.88 -8.27 -17.65
CA VAL A 8 -11.80 -8.29 -16.51
C VAL A 8 -11.22 -7.52 -15.34
N LEU A 9 -12.11 -6.87 -14.58
CA LEU A 9 -11.82 -6.36 -13.25
C LEU A 9 -12.48 -7.29 -12.24
N ILE A 10 -11.68 -7.85 -11.31
CA ILE A 10 -12.14 -8.77 -10.26
C ILE A 10 -12.17 -8.01 -8.94
N ALA A 11 -13.37 -7.68 -8.45
CA ALA A 11 -13.63 -6.97 -7.20
C ALA A 11 -14.55 -7.84 -6.31
N LEU A 12 -14.00 -8.97 -5.89
CA LEU A 12 -14.67 -10.00 -5.11
C LEU A 12 -14.07 -10.08 -3.70
N PRO A 13 -14.68 -10.83 -2.76
CA PRO A 13 -14.02 -11.20 -1.50
C PRO A 13 -12.68 -11.91 -1.75
N HIS A 14 -11.67 -11.64 -0.93
CA HIS A 14 -10.28 -12.03 -1.15
C HIS A 14 -10.08 -13.51 -1.52
N HIS A 15 -10.83 -14.43 -0.87
CA HIS A 15 -10.73 -15.87 -1.13
C HIS A 15 -11.21 -16.30 -2.53
N LEU A 16 -11.87 -15.41 -3.25
CA LEU A 16 -12.34 -15.64 -4.62
C LEU A 16 -11.38 -15.05 -5.67
N HIS A 17 -10.38 -14.28 -5.27
CA HIS A 17 -9.43 -13.68 -6.20
C HIS A 17 -8.68 -14.74 -7.01
N TYR A 18 -8.06 -15.69 -6.30
CA TYR A 18 -7.30 -16.76 -6.95
C TYR A 18 -8.14 -17.61 -7.91
N PRO A 19 -9.25 -18.24 -7.49
CA PRO A 19 -10.01 -19.11 -8.41
C PRO A 19 -10.60 -18.31 -9.59
N CYS A 20 -11.05 -17.08 -9.40
CA CYS A 20 -11.56 -16.27 -10.50
C CYS A 20 -10.43 -15.78 -11.42
N GLY A 21 -9.29 -15.35 -10.85
CA GLY A 21 -8.12 -14.93 -11.62
C GLY A 21 -7.61 -16.06 -12.51
N MET A 22 -7.46 -17.27 -11.95
CA MET A 22 -7.07 -18.48 -12.69
C MET A 22 -8.03 -18.83 -13.82
N PHE A 23 -9.35 -18.71 -13.56
CA PHE A 23 -10.35 -18.97 -14.59
C PHE A 23 -10.18 -18.01 -15.78
N PHE A 24 -10.08 -16.70 -15.53
CA PHE A 24 -9.95 -15.74 -16.62
C PHE A 24 -8.59 -15.79 -17.31
N ALA A 25 -7.49 -15.97 -16.57
CA ALA A 25 -6.16 -16.10 -17.15
C ALA A 25 -6.10 -17.30 -18.13
N LYS A 26 -6.57 -18.48 -17.72
CA LYS A 26 -6.66 -19.69 -18.59
C LYS A 26 -7.58 -19.50 -19.79
N ASN A 27 -8.52 -18.58 -19.73
CA ASN A 27 -9.36 -18.20 -20.88
C ASN A 27 -8.77 -17.00 -21.65
N LYS A 28 -7.47 -16.72 -21.46
CA LYS A 28 -6.71 -15.66 -22.18
C LYS A 28 -7.30 -14.27 -22.00
N LYS A 29 -7.77 -13.95 -20.80
CA LYS A 29 -8.29 -12.61 -20.47
C LYS A 29 -7.30 -11.89 -19.56
N HIS A 30 -7.02 -10.62 -19.87
CA HIS A 30 -6.23 -9.75 -19.01
C HIS A 30 -6.98 -9.50 -17.69
N VAL A 31 -6.26 -9.42 -16.59
CA VAL A 31 -6.85 -9.37 -15.23
C VAL A 31 -6.38 -8.14 -14.48
N LEU A 32 -7.31 -7.26 -14.13
CA LEU A 32 -7.14 -6.27 -13.06
C LEU A 32 -7.76 -6.85 -11.78
N MET A 33 -6.92 -7.21 -10.82
CA MET A 33 -7.34 -7.82 -9.57
C MET A 33 -7.40 -6.81 -8.45
N GLU A 34 -8.52 -6.70 -7.74
CA GLU A 34 -8.54 -5.95 -6.48
C GLU A 34 -7.52 -6.51 -5.48
N LYS A 35 -7.09 -5.64 -4.60
CA LYS A 35 -6.12 -5.99 -3.56
C LYS A 35 -6.79 -6.74 -2.38
N PRO A 36 -6.05 -7.55 -1.65
CA PRO A 36 -4.71 -8.07 -1.96
C PRO A 36 -4.78 -9.04 -3.15
N LEU A 37 -3.67 -9.26 -3.85
CA LEU A 37 -3.65 -10.09 -5.08
C LEU A 37 -4.27 -11.47 -4.85
N CYS A 38 -3.79 -12.21 -3.83
CA CYS A 38 -4.38 -13.47 -3.33
C CYS A 38 -4.14 -13.59 -1.82
N ASN A 39 -4.64 -14.69 -1.22
CA ASN A 39 -4.54 -14.92 0.23
C ASN A 39 -3.27 -15.67 0.67
N SER A 40 -2.54 -16.26 -0.25
CA SER A 40 -1.27 -16.94 0.04
C SER A 40 -0.23 -16.70 -1.04
N GLU A 41 1.03 -16.89 -0.68
CA GLU A 41 2.16 -16.77 -1.61
C GLU A 41 2.05 -17.78 -2.76
N GLU A 42 1.65 -19.00 -2.46
CA GLU A 42 1.47 -20.06 -3.46
C GLU A 42 0.40 -19.71 -4.49
N GLU A 43 -0.74 -19.17 -4.05
CA GLU A 43 -1.80 -18.69 -4.95
C GLU A 43 -1.31 -17.57 -5.86
N CYS A 44 -0.57 -16.60 -5.29
CA CYS A 44 0.01 -15.50 -6.07
C CYS A 44 0.95 -16.01 -7.15
N ILE A 45 1.89 -16.89 -6.79
CA ILE A 45 2.88 -17.45 -7.72
C ILE A 45 2.17 -18.17 -8.87
N LYS A 46 1.23 -19.07 -8.56
CA LYS A 46 0.49 -19.82 -9.58
C LYS A 46 -0.32 -18.92 -10.52
N LEU A 47 -0.94 -17.88 -9.98
CA LEU A 47 -1.70 -16.91 -10.79
C LEU A 47 -0.78 -16.12 -11.70
N ILE A 48 0.37 -15.65 -11.20
CA ILE A 48 1.36 -14.90 -11.96
C ILE A 48 1.90 -15.76 -13.10
N GLU A 49 2.39 -16.98 -12.79
CA GLU A 49 2.91 -17.92 -13.77
C GLU A 49 1.88 -18.24 -14.86
N THR A 50 0.63 -18.51 -14.47
CA THR A 50 -0.45 -18.76 -15.44
C THR A 50 -0.69 -17.53 -16.35
N CYS A 51 -0.68 -16.33 -15.82
CA CYS A 51 -0.85 -15.11 -16.63
C CYS A 51 0.33 -14.92 -17.61
N GLU A 52 1.55 -15.24 -17.19
CA GLU A 52 2.75 -15.18 -18.01
C GLU A 52 2.72 -16.24 -19.12
N GLU A 53 2.37 -17.48 -18.80
CA GLU A 53 2.23 -18.59 -19.75
C GLU A 53 1.16 -18.31 -20.82
N GLU A 54 0.03 -17.74 -20.41
CA GLU A 54 -1.07 -17.39 -21.32
C GLU A 54 -0.88 -16.03 -22.02
N CYS A 55 0.24 -15.34 -21.77
CA CYS A 55 0.57 -14.02 -22.31
C CYS A 55 -0.52 -12.97 -22.01
N VAL A 56 -1.10 -12.97 -20.82
CA VAL A 56 -2.09 -12.01 -20.39
C VAL A 56 -1.55 -11.08 -19.30
N THR A 57 -1.98 -9.84 -19.32
CA THR A 57 -1.60 -8.83 -18.33
C THR A 57 -2.28 -9.13 -17.00
N LEU A 58 -1.50 -9.21 -15.92
CA LEU A 58 -1.97 -9.23 -14.54
C LEU A 58 -1.54 -7.95 -13.83
N MET A 59 -2.50 -7.18 -13.33
CA MET A 59 -2.29 -5.98 -12.53
C MET A 59 -3.06 -6.09 -11.23
N CYS A 60 -2.42 -5.74 -10.10
CA CYS A 60 -3.09 -5.61 -8.81
C CYS A 60 -3.53 -4.16 -8.59
N ALA A 61 -4.76 -3.97 -8.11
CA ALA A 61 -5.32 -2.66 -7.85
C ALA A 61 -4.73 -2.04 -6.59
N TYR A 62 -3.69 -1.25 -6.78
CA TYR A 62 -3.06 -0.40 -5.77
C TYR A 62 -3.29 1.09 -6.10
N PRO A 63 -4.54 1.61 -5.97
CA PRO A 63 -4.90 2.97 -6.39
C PRO A 63 -4.05 4.07 -5.74
N VAL A 64 -3.46 3.82 -4.58
CA VAL A 64 -2.59 4.78 -3.88
C VAL A 64 -1.38 5.18 -4.73
N ARG A 65 -0.85 4.27 -5.56
CA ARG A 65 0.21 4.55 -6.55
C ARG A 65 -0.19 5.58 -7.61
N PHE A 66 -1.48 5.74 -7.82
CA PHE A 66 -2.07 6.60 -8.87
C PHE A 66 -2.69 7.88 -8.31
N TRP A 67 -2.67 8.07 -6.98
CA TRP A 67 -3.12 9.34 -6.41
C TRP A 67 -2.19 10.48 -6.82
N GLU A 68 -2.74 11.51 -7.44
CA GLU A 68 -1.95 12.63 -7.99
C GLU A 68 -0.98 13.23 -6.95
N GLY A 69 -1.43 13.39 -5.69
CA GLY A 69 -0.59 13.91 -4.63
C GLY A 69 0.54 12.96 -4.24
N VAL A 70 0.33 11.63 -4.31
CA VAL A 70 1.38 10.63 -4.04
C VAL A 70 2.39 10.59 -5.19
N VAL A 71 1.90 10.64 -6.44
CA VAL A 71 2.75 10.76 -7.62
C VAL A 71 3.60 12.04 -7.53
N LYS A 72 2.96 13.16 -7.17
CA LYS A 72 3.67 14.44 -7.03
C LYS A 72 4.71 14.41 -5.91
N LEU A 73 4.40 13.80 -4.76
CA LEU A 73 5.36 13.61 -3.67
C LEU A 73 6.58 12.80 -4.14
N LYS A 74 6.35 11.71 -4.90
CA LYS A 74 7.43 10.88 -5.47
C LYS A 74 8.29 11.68 -6.46
N GLU A 75 7.68 12.43 -7.38
CA GLU A 75 8.39 13.29 -8.33
C GLU A 75 9.28 14.33 -7.63
N GLU A 76 8.77 14.97 -6.57
CA GLU A 76 9.56 15.93 -5.80
C GLU A 76 10.79 15.27 -5.16
N LEU A 77 10.61 14.09 -4.54
CA LEU A 77 11.72 13.34 -3.94
C LEU A 77 12.72 12.85 -4.98
N ASP A 78 12.24 12.28 -6.10
CA ASP A 78 13.10 11.78 -7.18
C ASP A 78 13.86 12.89 -7.91
N SER A 79 13.47 14.15 -7.73
CA SER A 79 14.18 15.30 -8.29
C SER A 79 15.59 15.50 -7.69
N GLY A 80 15.88 14.85 -6.56
CA GLY A 80 17.14 14.98 -5.83
C GLY A 80 17.33 16.30 -5.08
N LYS A 81 16.37 17.23 -5.14
CA LYS A 81 16.47 18.57 -4.53
C LYS A 81 16.61 18.54 -3.01
N TYR A 82 16.13 17.47 -2.39
CA TYR A 82 16.00 17.42 -0.94
C TYR A 82 17.05 16.51 -0.29
N GLY A 83 17.97 15.94 -1.09
CA GLY A 83 18.94 14.97 -0.61
C GLY A 83 18.32 13.61 -0.30
N ASP A 84 19.03 12.79 0.46
CA ASP A 84 18.61 11.43 0.77
C ASP A 84 17.43 11.37 1.73
N ILE A 85 16.58 10.36 1.55
CA ILE A 85 15.46 10.11 2.47
C ILE A 85 16.01 9.42 3.72
N MET A 86 15.75 10.01 4.88
CA MET A 86 16.12 9.44 6.18
C MET A 86 14.98 8.57 6.75
N GLN A 87 13.75 9.03 6.63
CA GLN A 87 12.59 8.34 7.19
C GLN A 87 11.32 8.66 6.42
N MET A 88 10.45 7.66 6.25
CA MET A 88 9.09 7.83 5.76
C MET A 88 8.10 7.22 6.74
N SER A 89 7.14 8.01 7.19
CA SER A 89 6.03 7.58 8.04
C SER A 89 4.72 7.69 7.31
N ILE A 90 3.92 6.62 7.34
CA ILE A 90 2.57 6.59 6.77
C ILE A 90 1.58 6.32 7.90
N TRP A 91 0.58 7.18 8.01
CA TRP A 91 -0.54 7.04 8.95
C TRP A 91 -1.83 6.78 8.20
N THR A 92 -2.62 5.81 8.67
CA THR A 92 -3.94 5.50 8.12
C THR A 92 -4.93 5.24 9.23
N GLU A 93 -5.72 6.26 9.55
CA GLU A 93 -6.66 6.26 10.66
C GLU A 93 -8.10 6.33 10.13
N GLN A 94 -8.84 5.26 10.33
CA GLN A 94 -10.21 5.11 9.85
C GLN A 94 -11.08 4.45 10.91
N LEU A 95 -12.39 4.74 10.91
CA LEU A 95 -13.37 3.95 11.60
C LEU A 95 -14.13 3.10 10.57
N THR A 96 -13.95 1.78 10.65
CA THR A 96 -14.64 0.84 9.77
C THR A 96 -15.31 -0.27 10.57
N GLY A 97 -16.31 -0.92 10.01
CA GLY A 97 -16.90 -2.14 10.55
C GLY A 97 -17.95 -1.97 11.64
N GLU A 98 -17.91 -0.91 12.43
CA GLU A 98 -18.89 -0.69 13.52
C GLU A 98 -20.32 -0.47 12.97
N LYS A 99 -20.44 -0.02 11.72
CA LYS A 99 -21.70 0.18 11.00
C LYS A 99 -22.01 -0.91 9.98
N TRP A 100 -21.17 -1.94 9.90
CA TRP A 100 -21.38 -3.05 8.98
C TRP A 100 -21.89 -4.23 9.78
N PRO A 101 -23.21 -4.49 9.77
CA PRO A 101 -23.75 -5.65 10.45
C PRO A 101 -23.06 -6.90 9.92
N LEU A 102 -22.50 -7.70 10.81
CA LEU A 102 -21.83 -8.97 10.48
C LEU A 102 -22.75 -9.90 9.66
N ASP A 103 -24.05 -9.77 9.89
CA ASP A 103 -25.09 -10.55 9.25
C ASP A 103 -25.38 -10.13 7.78
N GLU A 104 -25.21 -8.83 7.46
CA GLU A 104 -25.44 -8.30 6.11
C GLU A 104 -24.17 -8.29 5.25
N HIS A 105 -22.98 -8.18 5.88
CA HIS A 105 -21.69 -8.18 5.20
C HIS A 105 -20.70 -9.15 5.85
N PRO A 106 -20.99 -10.46 5.89
CA PRO A 106 -20.17 -11.45 6.57
C PRO A 106 -18.75 -11.60 6.00
N ASN A 107 -18.43 -10.89 4.93
CA ASN A 107 -17.20 -11.05 4.16
C ASN A 107 -16.15 -9.95 4.43
N TRP A 108 -16.52 -8.85 5.09
CA TRP A 108 -15.60 -7.75 5.35
C TRP A 108 -15.18 -7.69 6.82
N GLY A 109 -13.93 -7.98 7.09
CA GLY A 109 -13.29 -7.81 8.40
C GLY A 109 -13.53 -8.93 9.41
N ALA A 110 -14.57 -9.73 9.25
CA ALA A 110 -15.00 -10.72 10.26
C ALA A 110 -14.57 -12.16 9.96
N THR A 111 -14.07 -12.48 8.77
CA THR A 111 -13.87 -13.87 8.39
C THR A 111 -12.40 -14.25 8.19
N ALA A 112 -12.04 -15.49 8.59
CA ALA A 112 -10.76 -16.13 8.27
C ALA A 112 -10.44 -16.16 6.76
N ARG A 113 -11.44 -15.90 5.92
CA ARG A 113 -11.35 -15.85 4.45
C ARG A 113 -10.63 -14.61 3.90
N LEU A 114 -10.34 -13.61 4.75
CA LEU A 114 -9.60 -12.41 4.33
C LEU A 114 -8.07 -12.60 4.29
N GLY A 115 -7.56 -13.75 4.72
CA GLY A 115 -6.11 -14.02 4.71
C GLY A 115 -5.31 -13.32 5.81
N GLY A 116 -5.78 -12.19 6.34
CA GLY A 116 -5.12 -11.40 7.37
C GLY A 116 -6.04 -10.37 8.01
N GLY A 117 -5.47 -9.46 8.80
CA GLY A 117 -6.15 -8.34 9.42
C GLY A 117 -6.02 -7.03 8.63
N GLN A 118 -6.00 -5.92 9.36
CA GLN A 118 -5.86 -4.59 8.77
C GLN A 118 -4.54 -4.46 7.99
N PHE A 119 -3.43 -4.96 8.54
CA PHE A 119 -2.11 -4.86 7.90
C PHE A 119 -2.06 -5.60 6.55
N PHE A 120 -2.66 -6.78 6.45
CA PHE A 120 -2.77 -7.51 5.18
C PHE A 120 -3.80 -6.89 4.24
N SER A 121 -5.02 -6.63 4.73
CA SER A 121 -6.15 -6.24 3.89
C SER A 121 -6.07 -4.78 3.39
N HIS A 122 -5.49 -3.89 4.19
CA HIS A 122 -5.35 -2.47 3.85
C HIS A 122 -3.90 -2.00 3.86
N GLY A 123 -3.09 -2.50 4.78
CA GLY A 123 -1.67 -2.16 4.87
C GLY A 123 -0.88 -2.53 3.62
N CYS A 124 -1.34 -3.50 2.82
CA CYS A 124 -0.69 -3.86 1.55
C CYS A 124 -0.51 -2.68 0.59
N HIS A 125 -1.43 -1.71 0.57
CA HIS A 125 -1.27 -0.47 -0.20
C HIS A 125 -0.04 0.33 0.25
N TYR A 126 0.20 0.37 1.55
CA TYR A 126 1.20 1.26 2.16
C TYR A 126 2.56 0.57 2.28
N VAL A 127 2.58 -0.74 2.43
CA VAL A 127 3.81 -1.54 2.28
C VAL A 127 4.34 -1.37 0.84
N ASP A 128 3.46 -1.48 -0.16
CA ASP A 128 3.80 -1.25 -1.55
C ASP A 128 4.36 0.18 -1.79
N ILE A 129 3.75 1.19 -1.17
CA ILE A 129 4.25 2.57 -1.23
C ILE A 129 5.63 2.70 -0.57
N LEU A 130 5.83 2.09 0.61
CA LEU A 130 7.14 2.12 1.27
C LEU A 130 8.24 1.49 0.40
N LEU A 131 7.97 0.33 -0.22
CA LEU A 131 8.90 -0.30 -1.16
C LEU A 131 9.17 0.58 -2.38
N TRP A 132 8.14 1.26 -2.91
CA TRP A 132 8.29 2.14 -4.06
C TRP A 132 9.13 3.39 -3.74
N PHE A 133 8.99 3.95 -2.56
CA PHE A 133 9.69 5.17 -2.15
C PHE A 133 11.09 4.92 -1.63
N LEU A 134 11.28 3.84 -0.85
CA LEU A 134 12.50 3.59 -0.09
C LEU A 134 13.37 2.45 -0.65
N GLY A 135 12.86 1.72 -1.64
CA GLY A 135 13.61 0.64 -2.31
C GLY A 135 13.59 -0.69 -1.54
N ASN A 136 14.76 -1.31 -1.40
CA ASN A 136 14.91 -2.67 -0.90
C ASN A 136 14.85 -2.73 0.64
N PRO A 137 13.86 -3.43 1.22
CA PRO A 137 13.81 -3.63 2.67
C PRO A 137 14.83 -4.68 3.11
N VAL A 138 15.37 -4.50 4.31
CA VAL A 138 16.33 -5.45 4.93
C VAL A 138 15.66 -6.22 6.07
N LYS A 139 14.94 -5.51 6.95
CA LYS A 139 14.30 -6.10 8.13
C LYS A 139 13.12 -5.28 8.59
N GLY A 140 12.20 -5.91 9.32
CA GLY A 140 11.03 -5.24 9.85
C GLY A 140 10.43 -5.91 11.08
N THR A 141 9.56 -5.17 11.77
CA THR A 141 8.77 -5.65 12.89
C THR A 141 7.32 -5.22 12.73
N HIS A 142 6.41 -6.08 13.19
CA HIS A 142 4.98 -5.80 13.20
C HIS A 142 4.40 -6.12 14.58
N PHE A 143 3.44 -5.30 14.99
CA PHE A 143 2.60 -5.54 16.15
C PHE A 143 1.15 -5.23 15.81
N GLY A 144 0.29 -6.22 15.99
CA GLY A 144 -1.13 -6.10 15.72
C GLY A 144 -1.98 -6.31 16.98
N THR A 145 -3.12 -5.61 17.06
CA THR A 145 -4.09 -5.78 18.16
C THR A 145 -5.53 -5.68 17.65
N LYS A 146 -6.43 -6.37 18.36
CA LYS A 146 -7.89 -6.26 18.17
C LYS A 146 -8.55 -5.29 19.14
N VAL A 147 -7.79 -4.68 20.04
CA VAL A 147 -8.33 -3.71 20.99
C VAL A 147 -8.99 -2.55 20.22
N GLY A 148 -10.23 -2.24 20.55
CA GLY A 148 -11.02 -1.23 19.85
C GLY A 148 -11.69 -1.68 18.56
N THR A 149 -11.43 -2.91 18.08
CA THR A 149 -12.02 -3.51 16.87
C THR A 149 -12.53 -4.94 17.15
N PRO A 150 -13.49 -5.13 18.09
CA PRO A 150 -13.93 -6.47 18.51
C PRO A 150 -14.61 -7.28 17.40
N TRP A 151 -15.09 -6.61 16.33
CA TRP A 151 -15.66 -7.25 15.16
C TRP A 151 -14.61 -7.91 14.24
N MET A 152 -13.32 -7.61 14.44
CA MET A 152 -12.25 -8.19 13.63
C MET A 152 -11.84 -9.57 14.18
N MET A 153 -11.61 -10.53 13.30
CA MET A 153 -11.02 -11.82 13.67
C MET A 153 -9.51 -11.75 13.87
N ARG A 154 -8.85 -10.85 13.14
CA ARG A 154 -7.43 -10.52 13.27
C ARG A 154 -7.27 -9.07 13.69
N GLU A 155 -6.05 -8.54 13.67
CA GLU A 155 -5.79 -7.17 14.10
C GLU A 155 -6.60 -6.15 13.26
N GLY A 156 -7.18 -5.18 13.95
CA GLY A 156 -7.78 -3.99 13.36
C GLY A 156 -6.91 -2.74 13.54
N THR A 157 -5.88 -2.85 14.39
CA THR A 157 -4.88 -1.82 14.61
C THR A 157 -3.50 -2.44 14.52
N SER A 158 -2.58 -1.82 13.80
CA SER A 158 -1.24 -2.33 13.58
C SER A 158 -0.18 -1.23 13.53
N ILE A 159 1.03 -1.59 13.91
CA ILE A 159 2.25 -0.80 13.78
C ILE A 159 3.30 -1.67 13.10
N ALA A 160 3.90 -1.15 12.03
CA ALA A 160 4.97 -1.81 11.31
C ALA A 160 6.17 -0.86 11.14
N SER A 161 7.37 -1.35 11.37
CA SER A 161 8.62 -0.61 11.20
C SER A 161 9.56 -1.37 10.27
N PHE A 162 10.31 -0.65 9.45
CA PHE A 162 11.16 -1.20 8.40
C PHE A 162 12.52 -0.51 8.40
N ALA A 163 13.58 -1.27 8.08
CA ALA A 163 14.85 -0.72 7.69
C ALA A 163 15.15 -1.11 6.23
N PHE A 164 15.73 -0.19 5.47
CA PHE A 164 16.03 -0.33 4.06
C PHE A 164 17.52 -0.34 3.79
N GLU A 165 17.96 -0.88 2.64
CA GLU A 165 19.38 -0.95 2.25
C GLU A 165 20.03 0.43 2.17
N SER A 166 19.27 1.47 1.79
CA SER A 166 19.73 2.86 1.80
C SER A 166 20.07 3.42 3.19
N GLY A 167 19.69 2.72 4.26
CA GLY A 167 19.72 3.21 5.64
C GLY A 167 18.46 3.95 6.07
N ALA A 168 17.54 4.23 5.15
CA ALA A 168 16.26 4.85 5.47
C ALA A 168 15.40 3.95 6.36
N LEU A 169 14.56 4.59 7.18
CA LEU A 169 13.56 3.91 8.01
C LEU A 169 12.16 4.14 7.49
N GLY A 170 11.36 3.08 7.47
CA GLY A 170 9.95 3.12 7.12
C GLY A 170 9.05 2.86 8.34
N TYR A 171 7.88 3.48 8.38
CA TYR A 171 6.88 3.26 9.40
C TYR A 171 5.47 3.27 8.80
N HIS A 172 4.64 2.32 9.21
CA HIS A 172 3.21 2.35 8.93
C HIS A 172 2.42 2.14 10.22
N GLY A 173 1.70 3.16 10.65
CA GLY A 173 0.75 3.11 11.76
C GLY A 173 -0.68 3.16 11.23
N ALA A 174 -1.52 2.19 11.62
CA ALA A 174 -2.84 2.05 11.06
C ALA A 174 -3.88 1.58 12.09
N THR A 175 -5.08 2.11 11.99
CA THR A 175 -6.22 1.60 12.76
C THR A 175 -7.53 1.72 12.00
N TRP A 176 -8.34 0.68 12.09
CA TRP A 176 -9.75 0.68 11.70
C TRP A 176 -10.69 1.01 12.87
N GLY A 177 -10.14 1.26 14.04
CA GLY A 177 -10.86 1.61 15.25
C GLY A 177 -10.79 3.10 15.63
N ALA A 178 -10.39 3.99 14.72
CA ALA A 178 -10.22 5.42 15.01
C ALA A 178 -11.57 6.10 15.27
N ARG A 179 -11.81 6.50 16.51
CA ARG A 179 -13.01 7.28 16.91
C ARG A 179 -12.77 8.79 16.87
N GLY A 180 -11.63 9.19 16.36
CA GLY A 180 -11.18 10.55 16.06
C GLY A 180 -9.84 10.47 15.35
N SER A 181 -9.55 11.42 14.46
CA SER A 181 -8.30 11.45 13.72
C SER A 181 -7.94 12.88 13.35
N SER A 182 -6.69 13.24 13.57
CA SER A 182 -6.10 14.47 13.03
C SER A 182 -5.25 14.20 11.79
N LEU A 183 -4.68 12.99 11.69
CA LEU A 183 -3.78 12.59 10.61
C LEU A 183 -4.54 12.00 9.41
N GLY A 184 -5.59 11.20 9.66
CA GLY A 184 -6.31 10.50 8.59
C GLY A 184 -5.36 9.61 7.77
N THR A 185 -5.21 9.93 6.49
CA THR A 185 -4.16 9.35 5.64
C THR A 185 -3.13 10.44 5.35
N THR A 186 -1.93 10.29 5.92
CA THR A 186 -0.84 11.26 5.83
C THR A 186 0.48 10.53 5.63
N PHE A 187 1.31 11.04 4.73
CA PHE A 187 2.67 10.58 4.46
C PHE A 187 3.64 11.69 4.84
N GLN A 188 4.59 11.39 5.71
CA GLN A 188 5.66 12.31 6.10
C GLN A 188 7.00 11.72 5.71
N VAL A 189 7.79 12.48 4.96
CA VAL A 189 9.10 12.05 4.46
C VAL A 189 10.15 13.05 4.92
N HIS A 190 10.98 12.63 5.86
CA HIS A 190 12.13 13.40 6.32
C HIS A 190 13.32 13.13 5.40
N THR A 191 13.92 14.20 4.93
CA THR A 191 15.09 14.21 4.06
C THR A 191 16.19 15.08 4.66
N GLU A 192 17.38 15.07 4.07
CA GLU A 192 18.50 15.90 4.53
C GLU A 192 18.19 17.42 4.50
N GLN A 193 17.33 17.87 3.58
CA GLN A 193 17.07 19.28 3.33
C GLN A 193 15.70 19.77 3.81
N GLY A 194 14.88 18.91 4.42
CA GLY A 194 13.57 19.26 4.91
C GLY A 194 12.62 18.08 5.08
N MET A 195 11.36 18.35 5.37
CA MET A 195 10.32 17.33 5.43
C MET A 195 9.25 17.61 4.38
N LEU A 196 8.92 16.60 3.58
CA LEU A 196 7.77 16.64 2.67
C LEU A 196 6.62 15.89 3.30
N GLU A 197 5.41 16.43 3.15
CA GLU A 197 4.20 15.81 3.69
C GLU A 197 3.11 15.77 2.61
N TYR A 198 2.47 14.62 2.44
CA TYR A 198 1.22 14.52 1.70
C TYR A 198 0.07 14.33 2.68
N VAL A 199 -0.86 15.28 2.71
CA VAL A 199 -2.07 15.24 3.55
C VAL A 199 -3.27 14.96 2.65
N HIS A 200 -3.74 13.72 2.67
CA HIS A 200 -4.80 13.26 1.75
C HIS A 200 -6.13 14.02 1.94
N LYS A 201 -6.46 14.40 3.18
CA LYS A 201 -7.69 15.14 3.51
C LYS A 201 -7.71 16.49 2.82
N GLU A 202 -6.65 17.25 2.94
CA GLU A 202 -6.48 18.58 2.34
C GLU A 202 -6.12 18.49 0.85
N GLY A 203 -5.60 17.35 0.40
CA GLY A 203 -5.12 17.15 -0.97
C GLY A 203 -3.92 18.00 -1.28
N GLU A 204 -2.95 18.07 -0.36
CA GLU A 204 -1.78 18.93 -0.48
C GLU A 204 -0.48 18.14 -0.33
N VAL A 205 0.53 18.51 -1.12
CA VAL A 205 1.93 18.18 -0.87
C VAL A 205 2.60 19.42 -0.32
N ARG A 206 3.18 19.33 0.86
CA ARG A 206 3.77 20.41 1.63
C ARG A 206 5.26 20.19 1.82
N LEU A 207 6.02 21.27 1.83
CA LEU A 207 7.44 21.29 2.20
C LEU A 207 7.63 22.12 3.47
N TYR A 208 8.19 21.49 4.48
CA TYR A 208 8.67 22.14 5.70
C TYR A 208 10.18 22.26 5.63
N ASN A 209 10.70 23.49 5.67
CA ASN A 209 12.14 23.73 5.62
C ASN A 209 12.75 23.62 7.02
N ALA A 210 13.90 22.97 7.10
CA ALA A 210 14.66 22.94 8.34
C ALA A 210 15.19 24.35 8.67
N LYS A 211 14.92 24.78 9.91
CA LYS A 211 15.67 25.87 10.55
C LYS A 211 16.49 25.25 11.66
N VAL A 212 17.78 25.51 11.66
CA VAL A 212 18.65 25.06 12.76
C VAL A 212 18.24 25.82 14.01
N ALA A 213 17.81 25.12 15.05
CA ALA A 213 17.55 25.73 16.35
C ALA A 213 18.86 26.33 16.88
N HIS A 214 18.85 27.63 17.28
CA HIS A 214 20.02 28.30 17.80
C HIS A 214 20.39 27.87 19.23
N VAL A 215 19.46 27.17 19.91
CA VAL A 215 19.66 26.71 21.29
C VAL A 215 19.52 25.19 21.32
N PRO A 216 20.55 24.44 21.78
CA PRO A 216 20.46 23.00 21.94
C PRO A 216 19.32 22.60 22.87
N GLY A 217 18.44 21.73 22.40
CA GLY A 217 17.26 21.24 23.14
C GLY A 217 15.97 22.03 22.91
N GLU A 218 16.00 23.16 22.22
CA GLU A 218 14.79 23.84 21.75
C GLU A 218 14.36 23.27 20.41
N ILE A 219 13.07 22.89 20.33
CA ILE A 219 12.41 22.53 19.07
C ILE A 219 11.74 23.81 18.54
N GLU A 220 12.28 24.39 17.47
CA GLU A 220 11.48 25.36 16.73
C GLU A 220 10.29 24.60 16.14
N HIS A 221 9.08 24.93 16.58
CA HIS A 221 7.86 24.45 15.95
C HIS A 221 7.78 25.08 14.56
N LEU A 222 8.20 24.31 13.56
CA LEU A 222 8.09 24.69 12.16
C LEU A 222 6.62 24.54 11.77
N SER A 223 5.81 25.56 12.03
CA SER A 223 4.42 25.61 11.60
C SER A 223 4.28 26.06 10.15
N ASP A 224 5.31 26.70 9.60
CA ASP A 224 5.29 27.29 8.28
C ASP A 224 5.72 26.27 7.23
N TYR A 225 4.85 26.02 6.28
CA TYR A 225 5.13 25.16 5.13
C TYR A 225 4.82 25.87 3.82
N LYS A 226 5.49 25.43 2.77
CA LYS A 226 5.18 25.80 1.40
C LYS A 226 4.34 24.70 0.76
N VAL A 227 3.17 25.06 0.21
CA VAL A 227 2.40 24.11 -0.62
C VAL A 227 3.10 23.97 -1.97
N LEU A 228 3.56 22.76 -2.27
CA LEU A 228 4.19 22.40 -3.56
C LEU A 228 3.15 22.00 -4.60
N TRP A 229 2.09 21.34 -4.15
CA TRP A 229 0.98 20.91 -4.98
C TRP A 229 -0.31 20.86 -4.18
N LYS A 230 -1.42 21.16 -4.84
CA LYS A 230 -2.76 21.09 -4.27
C LYS A 230 -3.72 20.47 -5.30
N ARG A 231 -4.54 19.53 -4.82
CA ARG A 231 -5.57 18.89 -5.63
C ARG A 231 -6.58 19.92 -6.14
N ASN A 232 -6.89 19.85 -7.42
CA ASN A 232 -7.99 20.57 -8.02
C ASN A 232 -9.27 19.73 -7.92
N GLY A 233 -10.32 20.30 -7.33
CA GLY A 233 -11.63 19.65 -7.20
C GLY A 233 -11.79 18.81 -5.93
N GLU A 234 -12.89 18.04 -5.92
CA GLU A 234 -13.29 17.26 -4.75
C GLU A 234 -12.41 16.01 -4.53
N ARG A 235 -12.42 15.54 -3.29
CA ARG A 235 -11.76 14.30 -2.92
C ARG A 235 -12.43 13.11 -3.61
N SER A 236 -11.65 12.33 -4.36
CA SER A 236 -12.10 11.10 -5.00
C SER A 236 -11.10 9.97 -4.73
N LYS A 237 -11.51 8.73 -4.97
CA LYS A 237 -10.62 7.55 -4.89
C LYS A 237 -9.58 7.50 -6.01
N GLN A 238 -9.77 8.30 -7.07
CA GLN A 238 -8.89 8.40 -8.24
C GLN A 238 -8.63 7.05 -8.96
N THR A 239 -9.52 6.09 -8.82
CA THR A 239 -9.43 4.75 -9.45
C THR A 239 -9.47 4.82 -10.97
N GLN A 240 -9.98 5.92 -11.55
CA GLN A 240 -9.97 6.13 -13.01
C GLN A 240 -8.55 6.12 -13.61
N PHE A 241 -7.55 6.62 -12.89
CA PHE A 241 -6.15 6.63 -13.37
C PHE A 241 -5.55 5.23 -13.39
N GLU A 242 -5.87 4.42 -12.39
CA GLU A 242 -5.47 3.02 -12.30
C GLU A 242 -6.07 2.19 -13.44
N ILE A 243 -7.39 2.33 -13.68
CA ILE A 243 -8.09 1.64 -14.76
C ILE A 243 -7.55 2.07 -16.13
N ALA A 244 -7.30 3.38 -16.31
CA ALA A 244 -6.72 3.91 -17.54
C ALA A 244 -5.32 3.34 -17.78
N HIS A 245 -4.48 3.25 -16.74
CA HIS A 245 -3.16 2.64 -16.82
C HIS A 245 -3.24 1.16 -17.21
N PHE A 246 -4.13 0.38 -16.59
CA PHE A 246 -4.35 -1.01 -16.97
C PHE A 246 -4.74 -1.14 -18.46
N ALA A 247 -5.71 -0.33 -18.90
CA ALA A 247 -6.15 -0.36 -20.28
C ALA A 247 -5.02 0.04 -21.28
N ASP A 248 -4.17 1.00 -20.91
CA ASP A 248 -2.99 1.36 -21.70
C ASP A 248 -1.98 0.22 -21.75
N CYS A 249 -1.71 -0.45 -20.61
CA CYS A 249 -0.81 -1.60 -20.58
C CYS A 249 -1.30 -2.74 -21.47
N VAL A 250 -2.60 -3.06 -21.41
CA VAL A 250 -3.20 -4.09 -22.26
C VAL A 250 -3.08 -3.73 -23.75
N ARG A 251 -3.45 -2.50 -24.13
CA ARG A 251 -3.43 -2.05 -25.55
C ARG A 251 -2.03 -2.00 -26.16
N ASN A 252 -1.04 -1.65 -25.35
CA ASN A 252 0.32 -1.39 -25.82
C ASN A 252 1.32 -2.47 -25.39
N ASN A 253 0.83 -3.58 -24.84
CA ASN A 253 1.64 -4.70 -24.31
C ASN A 253 2.76 -4.24 -23.37
N LYS A 254 2.40 -3.35 -22.41
CA LYS A 254 3.32 -2.82 -21.40
C LYS A 254 3.13 -3.56 -20.08
N LEU A 255 4.21 -3.67 -19.31
CA LEU A 255 4.13 -4.18 -17.94
C LEU A 255 3.49 -3.11 -17.03
N PRO A 256 2.42 -3.42 -16.28
CA PRO A 256 1.85 -2.51 -15.31
C PRO A 256 2.81 -2.19 -14.15
N ILE A 257 2.77 -0.96 -13.63
CA ILE A 257 3.61 -0.57 -12.48
C ILE A 257 3.24 -1.32 -11.19
N THR A 258 2.02 -1.83 -11.10
CA THR A 258 1.55 -2.70 -10.03
C THR A 258 1.24 -4.10 -10.55
N ASN A 259 2.17 -4.67 -11.35
CA ASN A 259 2.04 -6.01 -11.88
C ASN A 259 1.99 -7.08 -10.77
N GLY A 260 1.67 -8.31 -11.12
CA GLY A 260 1.51 -9.41 -10.17
C GLY A 260 2.76 -9.66 -9.31
N ARG A 261 3.97 -9.55 -9.90
CA ARG A 261 5.23 -9.77 -9.18
C ARG A 261 5.49 -8.67 -8.17
N ALA A 262 5.27 -7.39 -8.52
CA ALA A 262 5.38 -6.27 -7.59
C ALA A 262 4.40 -6.41 -6.41
N ALA A 263 3.15 -6.79 -6.69
CA ALA A 263 2.16 -7.03 -5.66
C ALA A 263 2.55 -8.19 -4.74
N LEU A 264 3.12 -9.26 -5.28
CA LEU A 264 3.63 -10.38 -4.50
C LEU A 264 4.73 -9.96 -3.52
N GLN A 265 5.65 -9.09 -3.91
CA GLN A 265 6.71 -8.62 -3.01
C GLN A 265 6.12 -7.91 -1.78
N SER A 266 5.16 -7.02 -1.99
CA SER A 266 4.48 -6.33 -0.88
C SER A 266 3.79 -7.32 0.08
N LEU A 267 3.18 -8.38 -0.44
CA LEU A 267 2.52 -9.40 0.37
C LEU A 267 3.54 -10.32 1.08
N ARG A 268 4.65 -10.66 0.44
CA ARG A 268 5.77 -11.40 1.06
C ARG A 268 6.29 -10.68 2.29
N VAL A 269 6.49 -9.36 2.20
CA VAL A 269 6.89 -8.53 3.34
C VAL A 269 5.90 -8.69 4.49
N ILE A 270 4.59 -8.60 4.22
CA ILE A 270 3.56 -8.73 5.25
C ILE A 270 3.57 -10.13 5.88
N TRP A 271 3.62 -11.18 5.07
CA TRP A 271 3.65 -12.56 5.59
C TRP A 271 4.89 -12.83 6.44
N ARG A 272 6.09 -12.39 5.99
CA ARG A 272 7.33 -12.49 6.79
C ARG A 272 7.22 -11.77 8.13
N MET A 273 6.62 -10.59 8.14
CA MET A 273 6.42 -9.82 9.38
C MET A 273 5.39 -10.47 10.30
N TYR A 274 4.31 -11.04 9.78
CA TYR A 274 3.36 -11.83 10.58
C TYR A 274 3.99 -13.09 11.19
N ASP A 275 4.88 -13.77 10.46
CA ASP A 275 5.56 -14.95 10.99
C ASP A 275 6.59 -14.60 12.04
N ALA A 276 7.32 -13.51 11.85
CA ALA A 276 8.24 -12.97 12.85
C ALA A 276 7.52 -12.53 14.13
N GLU A 277 6.35 -11.90 14.02
CA GLU A 277 5.53 -11.52 15.18
C GLU A 277 5.12 -12.74 16.02
N LYS A 278 4.69 -13.85 15.37
CA LYS A 278 4.33 -15.10 16.09
C LYS A 278 5.49 -15.70 16.89
N THR A 279 6.70 -15.51 16.42
CA THR A 279 7.93 -16.05 17.03
C THR A 279 8.68 -15.02 17.89
N ASN A 280 8.13 -13.79 18.03
CA ASN A 280 8.78 -12.66 18.72
C ASN A 280 10.19 -12.37 18.18
N THR A 281 10.35 -12.40 16.86
CA THR A 281 11.61 -12.11 16.17
C THR A 281 11.48 -10.90 15.26
N VAL A 282 12.60 -10.46 14.70
CA VAL A 282 12.64 -9.47 13.62
C VAL A 282 12.56 -10.21 12.28
N ALA A 283 11.69 -9.77 11.39
CA ALA A 283 11.57 -10.34 10.06
C ALA A 283 12.80 -10.01 9.20
N ASP A 284 13.35 -11.01 8.53
CA ASP A 284 14.29 -10.81 7.41
C ASP A 284 13.47 -10.52 6.15
N LEU A 285 13.68 -9.32 5.58
CA LEU A 285 12.99 -8.82 4.39
C LEU A 285 13.92 -8.71 3.17
N SER A 286 15.15 -9.19 3.29
CA SER A 286 16.13 -9.16 2.21
C SER A 286 15.59 -9.87 0.96
N GLY A 287 15.82 -9.30 -0.21
CA GLY A 287 15.34 -9.83 -1.48
C GLY A 287 13.88 -9.54 -1.81
N LEU A 288 13.20 -8.67 -1.04
CA LEU A 288 11.78 -8.35 -1.24
C LEU A 288 11.53 -6.94 -1.82
N GLY A 289 12.54 -6.30 -2.41
CA GLY A 289 12.38 -5.04 -3.14
C GLY A 289 11.61 -5.20 -4.46
N LEU A 290 11.04 -4.10 -4.95
CA LEU A 290 10.27 -4.11 -6.20
C LEU A 290 11.14 -4.25 -7.45
N ASP A 291 12.42 -3.97 -7.36
CA ASP A 291 13.43 -4.13 -8.40
C ASP A 291 14.07 -5.53 -8.41
N GLN A 292 13.67 -6.40 -7.49
CA GLN A 292 14.19 -7.77 -7.31
C GLN A 292 13.20 -8.84 -7.79
N ILE A 293 12.36 -8.49 -8.78
CA ILE A 293 11.30 -9.33 -9.35
C ILE A 293 11.63 -9.85 -10.76
#